data_cee17d210f732983e136c2d206dfaa80
#
_entry.id   cee17d210f732983e136c2d206dfaa80
#
_cell.length_a   1.000
_cell.length_b   1.000
_cell.length_c   1.000
_cell.angle_alpha   90.00
_cell.angle_beta   90.00
_cell.angle_gamma   90.00
#
_symmetry.space_group_name_H-M   'P 1'
#
loop_
_entity.id
_entity.type
_entity.pdbx_description
1 polymer ?
#
loop_
_entity_poly.entity_id
_entity_poly.type
_entity_poly.pdbx_seq_one_letter_code
_entity_poly.pdbx_strand_id
1 'polypeptide(L)'
;MKKRILSAVLVSGVTLSAAASVHAEDYDSQIAATNNAISNLASQQETAQAQVATIQSQVSTLRTQKSELETKNAELEKVSADLESEIQELSSKIVARQDSLAKQARSAQQNNTATSYINSILNSKSISEAITRITAISKVVTANNDMLTKQESDQKELAAKQEQNQAAINEIA
;
A
#
# COMPACT_ATOMS: atom_id res chain seq x y z
N MET A 1 -8.21 -2.48 -16.27
CA MET A 1 -8.68 -2.40 -17.68
C MET A 1 -7.72 -1.51 -18.47
N LYS A 2 -6.86 -2.12 -19.29
CA LYS A 2 -5.87 -1.40 -20.11
C LYS A 2 -6.57 -0.80 -21.32
N LYS A 3 -6.96 0.48 -21.26
CA LYS A 3 -7.43 1.20 -22.44
C LYS A 3 -6.22 1.64 -23.25
N ARG A 4 -5.97 0.93 -24.36
CA ARG A 4 -4.99 1.27 -25.38
C ARG A 4 -5.49 2.53 -26.10
N ILE A 5 -4.87 3.67 -25.85
CA ILE A 5 -5.07 4.89 -26.64
C ILE A 5 -4.13 4.76 -27.84
N LEU A 6 -4.63 4.19 -28.92
CA LEU A 6 -3.98 4.25 -30.22
C LEU A 6 -4.38 5.59 -30.86
N SER A 7 -3.53 6.59 -30.72
CA SER A 7 -3.61 7.80 -31.54
C SER A 7 -2.92 7.51 -32.86
N ALA A 8 -3.70 7.18 -33.87
CA ALA A 8 -3.22 7.14 -35.26
C ALA A 8 -3.06 8.58 -35.76
N VAL A 9 -1.83 9.09 -35.74
CA VAL A 9 -1.49 10.32 -36.46
C VAL A 9 -1.35 9.97 -37.95
N LEU A 10 -2.42 10.19 -38.70
CA LEU A 10 -2.39 10.13 -40.17
C LEU A 10 -1.81 11.43 -40.69
N VAL A 11 -0.49 11.45 -40.87
CA VAL A 11 0.16 12.49 -41.67
C VAL A 11 -0.06 12.15 -43.16
N SER A 12 -1.12 12.69 -43.73
CA SER A 12 -1.32 12.63 -45.19
C SER A 12 -0.41 13.65 -45.83
N GLY A 13 0.71 13.18 -46.40
CA GLY A 13 1.60 14.00 -47.17
C GLY A 13 0.91 14.46 -48.48
N VAL A 14 0.63 15.74 -48.57
CA VAL A 14 0.20 16.34 -49.82
C VAL A 14 1.42 16.61 -50.68
N THR A 15 1.67 15.77 -51.65
CA THR A 15 2.68 16.01 -52.71
C THR A 15 2.09 16.93 -53.73
N LEU A 16 2.51 18.18 -53.74
CA LEU A 16 2.22 19.15 -54.80
C LEU A 16 3.15 18.87 -55.97
N SER A 17 2.71 18.09 -56.95
CA SER A 17 3.44 17.92 -58.19
C SER A 17 2.98 19.02 -59.16
N ALA A 18 3.81 20.07 -59.30
CA ALA A 18 3.64 21.07 -60.34
C ALA A 18 4.26 20.60 -61.63
N ALA A 19 3.46 20.15 -62.58
CA ALA A 19 3.84 20.02 -63.98
C ALA A 19 3.21 21.18 -64.77
N ALA A 20 4.05 22.11 -65.15
CA ALA A 20 3.62 23.29 -65.92
C ALA A 20 3.58 22.97 -67.40
N SER A 21 2.40 23.01 -68.04
CA SER A 21 2.23 23.28 -69.46
C SER A 21 1.20 24.37 -69.61
N VAL A 22 1.67 25.47 -70.23
CA VAL A 22 0.94 26.78 -70.26
C VAL A 22 -0.03 26.80 -71.44
N HIS A 23 -1.32 26.83 -71.16
CA HIS A 23 -2.38 27.32 -72.08
C HIS A 23 -3.30 28.25 -71.33
N ALA A 24 -3.73 29.37 -71.96
CA ALA A 24 -4.44 30.48 -71.27
C ALA A 24 -5.81 30.08 -70.68
N GLU A 25 -6.38 28.96 -71.06
CA GLU A 25 -7.65 28.42 -70.50
C GLU A 25 -7.46 27.60 -69.21
N ASP A 26 -6.22 27.42 -68.74
CA ASP A 26 -5.86 26.54 -67.61
C ASP A 26 -5.72 27.33 -66.28
N TYR A 27 -5.66 28.65 -66.29
CA TYR A 27 -5.44 29.45 -65.10
C TYR A 27 -6.64 29.45 -64.12
N ASP A 28 -7.85 29.44 -64.64
CA ASP A 28 -9.05 29.36 -63.79
C ASP A 28 -9.17 27.99 -63.09
N SER A 29 -8.81 26.93 -63.80
CA SER A 29 -8.72 25.57 -63.23
C SER A 29 -7.62 25.45 -62.18
N GLN A 30 -6.45 26.08 -62.40
CA GLN A 30 -5.34 26.10 -61.42
C GLN A 30 -5.71 26.95 -60.20
N ILE A 31 -6.37 28.08 -60.38
CA ILE A 31 -6.89 28.91 -59.30
C ILE A 31 -7.92 28.13 -58.45
N ALA A 32 -8.84 27.41 -59.11
CA ALA A 32 -9.84 26.60 -58.40
C ALA A 32 -9.19 25.45 -57.61
N ALA A 33 -8.21 24.75 -58.24
CA ALA A 33 -7.47 23.70 -57.56
C ALA A 33 -6.64 24.22 -56.38
N THR A 34 -6.01 25.40 -56.51
CA THR A 34 -5.26 26.05 -55.42
C THR A 34 -6.19 26.48 -54.28
N ASN A 35 -7.34 27.06 -54.60
CA ASN A 35 -8.34 27.46 -53.60
C ASN A 35 -8.90 26.25 -52.85
N ASN A 36 -9.13 25.12 -53.53
CA ASN A 36 -9.54 23.87 -52.89
C ASN A 36 -8.42 23.31 -52.00
N ALA A 37 -7.15 23.40 -52.42
CA ALA A 37 -6.02 22.98 -51.58
C ALA A 37 -5.87 23.86 -50.33
N ILE A 38 -6.04 25.19 -50.48
CA ILE A 38 -6.04 26.12 -49.34
C ILE A 38 -7.18 25.82 -48.37
N SER A 39 -8.37 25.58 -48.86
CA SER A 39 -9.52 25.21 -48.03
C SER A 39 -9.29 23.89 -47.28
N ASN A 40 -8.73 22.89 -47.96
CA ASN A 40 -8.35 21.61 -47.34
C ASN A 40 -7.28 21.79 -46.27
N LEU A 41 -6.24 22.58 -46.54
CA LEU A 41 -5.18 22.87 -45.59
C LEU A 41 -5.72 23.62 -44.37
N ALA A 42 -6.62 24.59 -44.54
CA ALA A 42 -7.27 25.28 -43.45
C ALA A 42 -8.07 24.33 -42.54
N SER A 43 -8.85 23.41 -43.12
CA SER A 43 -9.58 22.38 -42.39
C SER A 43 -8.66 21.41 -41.66
N GLN A 44 -7.54 21.00 -42.30
CA GLN A 44 -6.53 20.18 -41.63
C GLN A 44 -5.83 20.91 -40.47
N GLN A 45 -5.56 22.21 -40.66
CA GLN A 45 -4.99 23.03 -39.59
C GLN A 45 -5.93 23.15 -38.40
N GLU A 46 -7.23 23.37 -38.63
CA GLU A 46 -8.23 23.40 -37.54
C GLU A 46 -8.31 22.07 -36.81
N THR A 47 -8.33 20.94 -37.56
CA THR A 47 -8.30 19.59 -36.98
C THR A 47 -7.04 19.37 -36.14
N ALA A 48 -5.87 19.76 -36.66
CA ALA A 48 -4.61 19.60 -35.92
C ALA A 48 -4.59 20.48 -34.64
N GLN A 49 -5.11 21.71 -34.71
CA GLN A 49 -5.24 22.59 -33.54
C GLN A 49 -6.16 21.97 -32.48
N ALA A 50 -7.30 21.39 -32.87
CA ALA A 50 -8.21 20.70 -31.97
C ALA A 50 -7.55 19.44 -31.31
N GLN A 51 -6.76 18.68 -32.08
CA GLN A 51 -6.00 17.59 -31.57
C GLN A 51 -4.93 18.03 -30.56
N VAL A 52 -4.20 19.10 -30.84
CA VAL A 52 -3.21 19.68 -29.93
C VAL A 52 -3.88 20.13 -28.62
N ALA A 53 -5.03 20.79 -28.67
CA ALA A 53 -5.77 21.15 -27.47
C ALA A 53 -6.21 19.92 -26.64
N THR A 54 -6.67 18.88 -27.32
CA THR A 54 -7.04 17.61 -26.67
C THR A 54 -5.84 16.96 -25.99
N ILE A 55 -4.70 16.88 -26.68
CA ILE A 55 -3.45 16.33 -26.13
C ILE A 55 -2.98 17.15 -24.93
N GLN A 56 -3.03 18.48 -25.01
CA GLN A 56 -2.66 19.35 -23.90
C GLN A 56 -3.53 19.11 -22.66
N SER A 57 -4.84 18.94 -22.85
CA SER A 57 -5.76 18.57 -21.77
C SER A 57 -5.42 17.20 -21.15
N GLN A 58 -5.14 16.21 -22.01
CA GLN A 58 -4.73 14.86 -21.53
C GLN A 58 -3.40 14.90 -20.77
N VAL A 59 -2.42 15.65 -21.25
CA VAL A 59 -1.14 15.85 -20.57
C VAL A 59 -1.32 16.49 -19.20
N SER A 60 -2.20 17.50 -19.11
CA SER A 60 -2.53 18.13 -17.83
C SER A 60 -3.14 17.12 -16.85
N THR A 61 -4.13 16.35 -17.30
CA THR A 61 -4.77 15.30 -16.48
C THR A 61 -3.76 14.26 -16.02
N LEU A 62 -2.89 13.78 -16.91
CA LEU A 62 -1.86 12.81 -16.59
C LEU A 62 -0.84 13.34 -15.56
N ARG A 63 -0.50 14.63 -15.65
CA ARG A 63 0.39 15.27 -14.67
C ARG A 63 -0.24 15.30 -13.28
N THR A 64 -1.54 15.63 -13.20
CA THR A 64 -2.29 15.61 -11.93
C THR A 64 -2.33 14.19 -11.36
N GLN A 65 -2.70 13.19 -12.16
CA GLN A 65 -2.73 11.79 -11.74
C GLN A 65 -1.36 11.28 -11.28
N LYS A 66 -0.30 11.67 -12.00
CA LYS A 66 1.07 11.33 -11.58
C LYS A 66 1.39 11.90 -10.20
N SER A 67 1.09 13.17 -9.97
CA SER A 67 1.34 13.82 -8.67
C SER A 67 0.53 13.18 -7.54
N GLU A 68 -0.73 12.80 -7.79
CA GLU A 68 -1.56 12.09 -6.82
C GLU A 68 -0.99 10.71 -6.49
N LEU A 69 -0.52 9.96 -7.50
CA LEU A 69 0.11 8.65 -7.30
C LEU A 69 1.44 8.76 -6.55
N GLU A 70 2.27 9.77 -6.86
CA GLU A 70 3.52 10.01 -6.13
C GLU A 70 3.26 10.33 -4.66
N THR A 71 2.24 11.13 -4.35
CA THR A 71 1.83 11.41 -2.97
C THR A 71 1.33 10.15 -2.27
N LYS A 72 0.48 9.37 -2.92
CA LYS A 72 -0.04 8.12 -2.38
C LYS A 72 1.06 7.10 -2.11
N ASN A 73 2.02 6.97 -3.02
CA ASN A 73 3.16 6.07 -2.83
C ASN A 73 4.00 6.49 -1.61
N ALA A 74 4.27 7.80 -1.44
CA ALA A 74 5.01 8.29 -0.27
C ALA A 74 4.25 8.03 1.04
N GLU A 75 2.93 8.14 1.05
CA GLU A 75 2.09 7.79 2.21
C GLU A 75 2.15 6.29 2.52
N LEU A 76 2.06 5.44 1.50
CA LEU A 76 2.13 3.97 1.67
C LEU A 76 3.52 3.51 2.14
N GLU A 77 4.60 4.10 1.61
CA GLU A 77 5.96 3.84 2.07
C GLU A 77 6.11 4.18 3.56
N LYS A 78 5.56 5.31 3.99
CA LYS A 78 5.55 5.69 5.40
C LYS A 78 4.75 4.71 6.26
N VAL A 79 3.55 4.34 5.83
CA VAL A 79 2.71 3.35 6.53
C VAL A 79 3.44 2.02 6.65
N SER A 80 4.10 1.56 5.58
CA SER A 80 4.90 0.33 5.59
C SER A 80 6.05 0.40 6.59
N ALA A 81 6.79 1.51 6.64
CA ALA A 81 7.88 1.71 7.59
C ALA A 81 7.40 1.74 9.05
N ASP A 82 6.29 2.42 9.32
CA ASP A 82 5.68 2.48 10.64
C ASP A 82 5.23 1.08 11.10
N LEU A 83 4.55 0.33 10.22
CA LEU A 83 4.13 -1.05 10.49
C LEU A 83 5.31 -1.98 10.72
N GLU A 84 6.40 -1.86 9.97
CA GLU A 84 7.61 -2.66 10.16
C GLU A 84 8.22 -2.41 11.53
N SER A 85 8.28 -1.16 11.99
CA SER A 85 8.75 -0.80 13.33
C SER A 85 7.87 -1.40 14.42
N GLU A 86 6.55 -1.32 14.28
CA GLU A 86 5.60 -1.91 15.22
C GLU A 86 5.68 -3.44 15.26
N ILE A 87 5.86 -4.09 14.10
CA ILE A 87 6.08 -5.54 13.97
C ILE A 87 7.34 -5.97 14.72
N GLN A 88 8.44 -5.23 14.59
CA GLN A 88 9.69 -5.53 15.30
C GLN A 88 9.53 -5.38 16.81
N GLU A 89 8.89 -4.31 17.27
CA GLU A 89 8.64 -4.08 18.70
C GLU A 89 7.75 -5.18 19.28
N LEU A 90 6.65 -5.51 18.60
CA LEU A 90 5.72 -6.54 19.04
C LEU A 90 6.36 -7.94 19.05
N SER A 91 7.14 -8.26 18.02
CA SER A 91 7.91 -9.50 17.95
C SER A 91 8.88 -9.63 19.13
N SER A 92 9.60 -8.55 19.46
CA SER A 92 10.52 -8.52 20.59
C SER A 92 9.78 -8.76 21.93
N LYS A 93 8.61 -8.14 22.11
CA LYS A 93 7.77 -8.36 23.29
C LYS A 93 7.26 -9.80 23.39
N ILE A 94 6.85 -10.40 22.26
CA ILE A 94 6.40 -11.80 22.18
C ILE A 94 7.53 -12.74 22.59
N VAL A 95 8.73 -12.57 22.05
CA VAL A 95 9.90 -13.40 22.37
C VAL A 95 10.29 -13.28 23.84
N ALA A 96 10.36 -12.07 24.39
CA ALA A 96 10.71 -11.86 25.80
C ALA A 96 9.66 -12.50 26.74
N ARG A 97 8.39 -12.42 26.40
CA ARG A 97 7.32 -13.03 27.18
C ARG A 97 7.34 -14.56 27.07
N GLN A 98 7.61 -15.09 25.88
CA GLN A 98 7.75 -16.53 25.67
C GLN A 98 8.90 -17.12 26.50
N ASP A 99 10.04 -16.43 26.57
CA ASP A 99 11.17 -16.83 27.43
C ASP A 99 10.78 -16.80 28.92
N SER A 100 10.09 -15.76 29.36
CA SER A 100 9.57 -15.67 30.72
C SER A 100 8.59 -16.82 31.07
N LEU A 101 7.63 -17.09 30.19
CA LEU A 101 6.69 -18.20 30.35
C LEU A 101 7.38 -19.53 30.37
N ALA A 102 8.39 -19.76 29.51
CA ALA A 102 9.17 -21.01 29.50
C ALA A 102 9.99 -21.19 30.78
N LYS A 103 10.56 -20.11 31.34
CA LYS A 103 11.25 -20.16 32.64
C LYS A 103 10.29 -20.49 33.79
N GLN A 104 9.11 -19.88 33.79
CA GLN A 104 8.09 -20.15 34.80
C GLN A 104 7.58 -21.60 34.72
N ALA A 105 7.31 -22.09 33.50
CA ALA A 105 6.89 -23.48 33.30
C ALA A 105 7.95 -24.47 33.79
N ARG A 106 9.23 -24.24 33.46
CA ARG A 106 10.35 -25.09 33.99
C ARG A 106 10.46 -25.05 35.51
N SER A 107 10.34 -23.84 36.10
CA SER A 107 10.34 -23.69 37.55
C SER A 107 9.17 -24.44 38.21
N ALA A 108 7.99 -24.34 37.59
CA ALA A 108 6.80 -25.05 38.08
C ALA A 108 6.95 -26.56 38.03
N GLN A 109 7.56 -27.10 36.97
CA GLN A 109 7.86 -28.54 36.85
C GLN A 109 8.91 -29.00 37.86
N GLN A 110 10.01 -28.28 38.00
CA GLN A 110 11.12 -28.66 38.87
C GLN A 110 10.75 -28.60 40.35
N ASN A 111 9.97 -27.60 40.75
CA ASN A 111 9.62 -27.39 42.16
C ASN A 111 8.28 -28.01 42.55
N ASN A 112 7.65 -28.80 41.67
CA ASN A 112 6.32 -29.35 41.91
C ASN A 112 5.35 -28.32 42.52
N THR A 113 5.18 -27.20 41.79
CA THR A 113 4.60 -25.94 42.29
C THR A 113 3.21 -26.13 42.93
N ALA A 114 2.38 -27.04 42.38
CA ALA A 114 1.08 -27.34 42.98
C ALA A 114 1.20 -27.87 44.40
N THR A 115 2.10 -28.86 44.60
CA THR A 115 2.38 -29.42 45.93
C THR A 115 3.03 -28.40 46.86
N SER A 116 3.92 -27.56 46.30
CA SER A 116 4.56 -26.46 47.05
C SER A 116 3.55 -25.40 47.52
N TYR A 117 2.55 -25.07 46.73
CA TYR A 117 1.48 -24.15 47.12
C TYR A 117 0.62 -24.74 48.22
N ILE A 118 0.21 -26.02 48.09
CA ILE A 118 -0.55 -26.72 49.11
C ILE A 118 0.24 -26.79 50.41
N ASN A 119 1.50 -27.22 50.37
CA ASN A 119 2.36 -27.29 51.56
C ASN A 119 2.56 -25.89 52.19
N SER A 120 2.71 -24.86 51.37
CA SER A 120 2.82 -23.48 51.88
C SER A 120 1.58 -23.04 52.68
N ILE A 121 0.39 -23.40 52.22
CA ILE A 121 -0.86 -23.11 52.92
C ILE A 121 -1.00 -23.92 54.20
N LEU A 122 -0.73 -25.24 54.10
CA LEU A 122 -0.84 -26.17 55.23
C LEU A 122 0.15 -25.86 56.37
N ASN A 123 1.33 -25.36 56.05
CA ASN A 123 2.36 -24.97 57.01
C ASN A 123 2.20 -23.52 57.52
N SER A 124 1.03 -22.91 57.36
CA SER A 124 0.74 -21.58 57.93
C SER A 124 0.57 -21.64 59.41
N LYS A 125 1.14 -20.69 60.14
CA LYS A 125 1.09 -20.61 61.61
C LYS A 125 -0.22 -20.03 62.13
N SER A 126 -1.02 -19.42 61.27
CA SER A 126 -2.32 -18.84 61.62
C SER A 126 -3.25 -18.81 60.40
N ILE A 127 -4.56 -18.70 60.63
CA ILE A 127 -5.58 -18.54 59.59
C ILE A 127 -5.33 -17.28 58.77
N SER A 128 -4.90 -16.18 59.36
CA SER A 128 -4.57 -14.93 58.68
C SER A 128 -3.38 -15.10 57.72
N GLU A 129 -2.36 -15.84 58.14
CA GLU A 129 -1.22 -16.14 57.30
C GLU A 129 -1.63 -17.07 56.11
N ALA A 130 -2.48 -18.08 56.36
CA ALA A 130 -3.03 -18.93 55.30
C ALA A 130 -3.79 -18.12 54.26
N ILE A 131 -4.65 -17.18 54.66
CA ILE A 131 -5.38 -16.28 53.73
C ILE A 131 -4.42 -15.41 52.93
N THR A 132 -3.40 -14.87 53.59
CA THR A 132 -2.39 -14.04 52.90
C THR A 132 -1.64 -14.84 51.82
N ARG A 133 -1.25 -16.11 52.14
CA ARG A 133 -0.59 -16.99 51.18
C ARG A 133 -1.48 -17.42 50.02
N ILE A 134 -2.76 -17.72 50.28
CA ILE A 134 -3.76 -18.03 49.28
C ILE A 134 -3.91 -16.81 48.31
N THR A 135 -4.01 -15.62 48.89
CA THR A 135 -4.12 -14.37 48.07
C THR A 135 -2.89 -14.13 47.22
N ALA A 136 -1.67 -14.38 47.76
CA ALA A 136 -0.43 -14.25 47.01
C ALA A 136 -0.35 -15.29 45.87
N ILE A 137 -0.69 -16.54 46.12
CA ILE A 137 -0.73 -17.61 45.14
C ILE A 137 -1.75 -17.25 44.01
N SER A 138 -2.95 -16.82 44.40
CA SER A 138 -4.00 -16.43 43.47
C SER A 138 -3.52 -15.31 42.55
N LYS A 139 -2.84 -14.28 43.06
CA LYS A 139 -2.25 -13.18 42.25
C LYS A 139 -1.22 -13.72 41.25
N VAL A 140 -0.36 -14.66 41.64
CA VAL A 140 0.63 -15.26 40.72
C VAL A 140 -0.06 -16.03 39.61
N VAL A 141 -1.07 -16.85 39.96
CA VAL A 141 -1.84 -17.61 38.95
C VAL A 141 -2.57 -16.68 37.99
N THR A 142 -3.20 -15.63 38.49
CA THR A 142 -3.87 -14.63 37.65
C THR A 142 -2.88 -13.92 36.75
N ALA A 143 -1.74 -13.46 37.26
CA ALA A 143 -0.72 -12.78 36.46
C ALA A 143 -0.16 -13.68 35.34
N ASN A 144 0.01 -14.98 35.63
CA ASN A 144 0.44 -15.95 34.60
C ASN A 144 -0.64 -16.15 33.52
N ASN A 145 -1.90 -16.23 33.90
CA ASN A 145 -3.01 -16.36 32.96
C ASN A 145 -3.14 -15.09 32.08
N ASP A 146 -3.03 -13.91 32.68
CA ASP A 146 -3.04 -12.62 31.95
C ASP A 146 -1.86 -12.55 30.97
N MET A 147 -0.68 -13.05 31.36
CA MET A 147 0.49 -13.12 30.49
C MET A 147 0.26 -14.04 29.29
N LEU A 148 -0.38 -15.19 29.46
CA LEU A 148 -0.76 -16.10 28.37
C LEU A 148 -1.78 -15.47 27.44
N THR A 149 -2.82 -14.88 27.98
CA THR A 149 -3.86 -14.19 27.20
C THR A 149 -3.26 -13.05 26.38
N LYS A 150 -2.37 -12.26 26.99
CA LYS A 150 -1.66 -11.19 26.28
C LYS A 150 -0.73 -11.71 25.20
N GLN A 151 -0.07 -12.83 25.43
CA GLN A 151 0.78 -13.49 24.43
C GLN A 151 -0.03 -13.89 23.20
N GLU A 152 -1.19 -14.48 23.40
CA GLU A 152 -2.09 -14.88 22.32
C GLU A 152 -2.63 -13.68 21.55
N SER A 153 -3.02 -12.61 22.26
CA SER A 153 -3.48 -11.36 21.65
C SER A 153 -2.40 -10.71 20.80
N ASP A 154 -1.18 -10.60 21.34
CA ASP A 154 -0.06 -9.96 20.63
C ASP A 154 0.36 -10.78 19.39
N GLN A 155 0.26 -12.13 19.44
CA GLN A 155 0.50 -12.98 18.27
C GLN A 155 -0.53 -12.74 17.15
N LYS A 156 -1.80 -12.58 17.49
CA LYS A 156 -2.87 -12.25 16.53
C LYS A 156 -2.66 -10.86 15.95
N GLU A 157 -2.30 -9.88 16.77
CA GLU A 157 -1.99 -8.52 16.33
C GLU A 157 -0.78 -8.50 15.40
N LEU A 158 0.28 -9.26 15.71
CA LEU A 158 1.45 -9.38 14.85
C LEU A 158 1.10 -9.91 13.47
N ALA A 159 0.30 -10.97 13.41
CA ALA A 159 -0.15 -11.53 12.14
C ALA A 159 -0.97 -10.54 11.31
N ALA A 160 -1.89 -9.80 11.95
CA ALA A 160 -2.68 -8.76 11.28
C ALA A 160 -1.81 -7.62 10.74
N LYS A 161 -0.81 -7.15 11.52
CA LYS A 161 0.13 -6.10 11.07
C LYS A 161 1.01 -6.56 9.92
N GLN A 162 1.45 -7.83 9.91
CA GLN A 162 2.21 -8.40 8.79
C GLN A 162 1.36 -8.44 7.51
N GLU A 163 0.09 -8.82 7.60
CA GLU A 163 -0.84 -8.81 6.47
C GLU A 163 -1.08 -7.38 5.95
N GLN A 164 -1.28 -6.41 6.84
CA GLN A 164 -1.45 -5.00 6.47
C GLN A 164 -0.20 -4.44 5.78
N ASN A 165 0.98 -4.76 6.29
CA ASN A 165 2.23 -4.32 5.68
C ASN A 165 2.43 -4.92 4.29
N GLN A 166 2.13 -6.21 4.12
CA GLN A 166 2.20 -6.86 2.81
C GLN A 166 1.20 -6.25 1.82
N ALA A 167 0.00 -5.88 2.28
CA ALA A 167 -0.98 -5.20 1.44
C ALA A 167 -0.49 -3.81 1.00
N ALA A 168 0.11 -3.03 1.91
CA ALA A 168 0.70 -1.73 1.58
C ALA A 168 1.84 -1.85 0.55
N ILE A 169 2.74 -2.82 0.74
CA ILE A 169 3.84 -3.10 -0.21
C ILE A 169 3.30 -3.47 -1.60
N ASN A 170 2.28 -4.31 -1.65
CA ASN A 170 1.67 -4.72 -2.92
C ASN A 170 0.94 -3.58 -3.64
N GLU A 171 0.52 -2.54 -2.94
CA GLU A 171 -0.14 -1.36 -3.52
C GLU A 171 0.89 -0.35 -4.08
N ILE A 172 2.11 -0.35 -3.55
CA ILE A 172 3.23 0.46 -4.04
C ILE A 172 3.81 -0.11 -5.36
N ALA A 173 3.81 -1.44 -5.54
CA ALA A 173 4.40 -2.14 -6.68
C ALA A 173 3.54 -2.04 -7.95
#